data_944336d8b93e323bb514d19462b3b292
#
_entry.id   944336d8b93e323bb514d19462b3b292
#
_cell.length_a   1.000
_cell.length_b   1.000
_cell.length_c   1.000
_cell.angle_alpha   90.00
_cell.angle_beta   90.00
_cell.angle_gamma   90.00
#
_symmetry.space_group_name_H-M   'P 1'
#
loop_
_entity.id
_entity.type
_entity.pdbx_description
1 polymer ?
#
loop_
_entity_poly.entity_id
_entity_poly.type
_entity_poly.pdbx_seq_one_letter_code
_entity_poly.pdbx_strand_id
1 'polypeptide(L)'
;MTRDEIMKIIEEENIHYFRLQFVDIFGIMKNVAIPRSQIGKALDGDIMFDGSSIDGFVRINESDMYLKPDYNTFTVLPWRNKAGVAAARIICDIYKSDNTPFMGCPRVNLKRVLAEAKDMGFTMNVGTECEFFLFERDEDGTPTTITNDVAGYFSLDPDDEANDCRREIIETLEKMGYEIEASHHEVAEGQHEINFKYADALTAADNTITFRWVVKSIAANYGLHATFMPKPIFGINGSGMHTNQSLFNLDGTNAFFDDKGKLQLSEVAYQYIAGILKNARGFAAVTNPLVNSYKRLVPGYEAPVYAAWSAINRSALVRIPAARGLSTRTEVRCPDPTCNPYMALAMMLNSGLDGVKNKLAPPASVDQDIFKMSSSQMEEVGITVMPANLKEALDELKVNPIAKATLGDHIFEKYIEAKELEWDSYRTAVTDWELENYLQVY
;
A
#
# COMPACT_ATOMS: atom_id res chain seq x y z
N MET A 1 0.94 7.06 23.45
CA MET A 1 1.28 8.44 23.88
C MET A 1 0.06 9.05 24.52
N THR A 2 0.24 9.83 25.60
CA THR A 2 -0.85 10.53 26.30
C THR A 2 -0.96 11.98 25.80
N ARG A 3 -2.09 12.64 26.11
CA ARG A 3 -2.28 14.07 25.82
C ARG A 3 -1.19 14.95 26.44
N ASP A 4 -0.83 14.68 27.70
CA ASP A 4 0.16 15.47 28.43
C ASP A 4 1.58 15.31 27.84
N GLU A 5 1.95 14.11 27.40
CA GLU A 5 3.19 13.86 26.69
C GLU A 5 3.24 14.63 25.36
N ILE A 6 2.14 14.66 24.59
CA ILE A 6 2.05 15.45 23.36
C ILE A 6 2.24 16.94 23.66
N MET A 7 1.52 17.47 24.66
CA MET A 7 1.63 18.88 25.05
C MET A 7 3.03 19.25 25.48
N LYS A 8 3.74 18.37 26.21
CA LYS A 8 5.13 18.56 26.59
C LYS A 8 6.06 18.66 25.37
N ILE A 9 5.94 17.74 24.42
CA ILE A 9 6.73 17.76 23.17
C ILE A 9 6.46 19.05 22.38
N ILE A 10 5.20 19.51 22.32
CA ILE A 10 4.83 20.76 21.64
C ILE A 10 5.56 21.97 22.21
N GLU A 11 5.73 22.02 23.54
CA GLU A 11 6.47 23.09 24.21
C GLU A 11 7.99 22.96 23.95
N GLU A 12 8.55 21.77 24.15
CA GLU A 12 9.99 21.50 24.02
C GLU A 12 10.49 21.72 22.60
N GLU A 13 9.73 21.27 21.58
CA GLU A 13 10.10 21.37 20.16
C GLU A 13 9.57 22.66 19.49
N ASN A 14 8.95 23.58 20.24
CA ASN A 14 8.38 24.83 19.73
C ASN A 14 7.48 24.64 18.51
N ILE A 15 6.50 23.72 18.61
CA ILE A 15 5.61 23.36 17.50
C ILE A 15 4.46 24.37 17.39
N HIS A 16 4.29 24.95 16.22
CA HIS A 16 3.28 25.99 15.95
C HIS A 16 2.19 25.58 14.99
N TYR A 17 2.43 24.55 14.13
CA TYR A 17 1.48 24.09 13.12
C TYR A 17 1.31 22.58 13.22
N PHE A 18 0.07 22.14 13.06
CA PHE A 18 -0.30 20.74 13.11
C PHE A 18 -1.05 20.34 11.86
N ARG A 19 -0.74 19.16 11.35
CA ARG A 19 -1.45 18.52 10.26
C ARG A 19 -2.27 17.36 10.81
N LEU A 20 -3.59 17.50 10.79
CA LEU A 20 -4.52 16.42 11.08
C LEU A 20 -4.73 15.66 9.78
N GLN A 21 -4.13 14.47 9.69
CA GLN A 21 -4.02 13.70 8.46
C GLN A 21 -5.03 12.57 8.43
N PHE A 22 -5.60 12.31 7.26
CA PHE A 22 -6.45 11.15 6.96
C PHE A 22 -6.29 10.78 5.48
N VAL A 23 -6.92 9.71 5.01
CA VAL A 23 -6.88 9.32 3.60
C VAL A 23 -8.30 9.12 3.04
N ASP A 24 -8.46 9.41 1.75
CA ASP A 24 -9.66 9.04 1.00
C ASP A 24 -9.65 7.56 0.60
N ILE A 25 -10.70 7.09 -0.08
CA ILE A 25 -10.81 5.69 -0.52
C ILE A 25 -9.72 5.28 -1.53
N PHE A 26 -9.08 6.23 -2.20
CA PHE A 26 -7.97 5.98 -3.14
C PHE A 26 -6.60 5.93 -2.47
N GLY A 27 -6.52 6.15 -1.16
CA GLY A 27 -5.26 6.21 -0.43
C GLY A 27 -4.49 7.52 -0.63
N ILE A 28 -5.17 8.58 -1.08
CA ILE A 28 -4.58 9.91 -1.18
C ILE A 28 -4.66 10.59 0.18
N MET A 29 -3.48 11.01 0.68
CA MET A 29 -3.39 11.70 1.95
C MET A 29 -4.04 13.08 1.86
N LYS A 30 -4.97 13.35 2.74
CA LYS A 30 -5.62 14.63 2.98
C LYS A 30 -5.19 15.18 4.34
N ASN A 31 -5.35 16.48 4.56
CA ASN A 31 -5.12 17.06 5.88
C ASN A 31 -5.91 18.33 6.12
N VAL A 32 -6.20 18.60 7.40
CA VAL A 32 -6.58 19.91 7.90
C VAL A 32 -5.40 20.46 8.69
N ALA A 33 -4.93 21.65 8.33
CA ALA A 33 -3.86 22.32 9.04
C ALA A 33 -4.43 23.28 10.10
N ILE A 34 -3.92 23.20 11.33
CA ILE A 34 -4.37 24.05 12.45
C ILE A 34 -3.19 24.75 13.12
N PRO A 35 -3.37 25.97 13.65
CA PRO A 35 -2.39 26.65 14.48
C PRO A 35 -2.36 26.06 15.89
N ARG A 36 -1.27 26.34 16.64
CA ARG A 36 -1.09 25.90 18.02
C ARG A 36 -2.27 26.24 18.95
N SER A 37 -2.93 27.36 18.75
CA SER A 37 -4.09 27.76 19.56
C SER A 37 -5.29 26.80 19.47
N GLN A 38 -5.34 25.95 18.43
CA GLN A 38 -6.43 24.98 18.21
C GLN A 38 -6.06 23.55 18.62
N ILE A 39 -4.82 23.30 19.10
CA ILE A 39 -4.37 21.93 19.39
C ILE A 39 -5.19 21.25 20.50
N GLY A 40 -5.61 22.00 21.52
CA GLY A 40 -6.47 21.46 22.58
C GLY A 40 -7.77 20.89 22.01
N LYS A 41 -8.45 21.66 21.16
CA LYS A 41 -9.67 21.25 20.47
C LYS A 41 -9.42 20.03 19.54
N ALA A 42 -8.27 20.00 18.86
CA ALA A 42 -7.89 18.87 18.00
C ALA A 42 -7.67 17.59 18.82
N LEU A 43 -6.96 17.67 19.94
CA LEU A 43 -6.75 16.51 20.81
C LEU A 43 -8.06 16.00 21.43
N ASP A 44 -9.05 16.86 21.65
CA ASP A 44 -10.38 16.44 22.08
C ASP A 44 -11.20 15.78 20.95
N GLY A 45 -10.71 15.86 19.70
CA GLY A 45 -11.36 15.30 18.52
C GLY A 45 -12.55 16.15 18.03
N ASP A 46 -12.53 17.45 18.27
CA ASP A 46 -13.61 18.39 17.97
C ASP A 46 -13.33 19.26 16.74
N ILE A 47 -12.30 18.93 15.96
CA ILE A 47 -12.07 19.58 14.67
C ILE A 47 -12.98 18.96 13.63
N MET A 48 -13.87 19.81 13.12
CA MET A 48 -14.82 19.47 12.06
C MET A 48 -14.25 19.84 10.68
N PHE A 49 -14.63 19.10 9.66
CA PHE A 49 -14.35 19.41 8.26
C PHE A 49 -15.53 19.01 7.38
N ASP A 50 -15.59 19.58 6.17
CA ASP A 50 -16.58 19.21 5.16
C ASP A 50 -16.10 17.98 4.37
N GLY A 51 -16.76 16.83 4.58
CA GLY A 51 -16.49 15.58 3.88
C GLY A 51 -17.11 15.50 2.48
N SER A 52 -18.01 16.41 2.09
CA SER A 52 -18.74 16.33 0.82
C SER A 52 -17.87 16.51 -0.42
N SER A 53 -16.73 17.18 -0.28
CA SER A 53 -15.76 17.40 -1.35
C SER A 53 -14.66 16.32 -1.41
N ILE A 54 -14.79 15.25 -0.62
CA ILE A 54 -13.82 14.16 -0.60
C ILE A 54 -14.40 12.94 -1.31
N ASP A 55 -13.70 12.50 -2.35
CA ASP A 55 -14.14 11.36 -3.16
C ASP A 55 -14.41 10.11 -2.32
N GLY A 56 -15.59 9.54 -2.51
CA GLY A 56 -16.02 8.35 -1.81
C GLY A 56 -16.48 8.55 -0.37
N PHE A 57 -16.58 9.81 0.15
CA PHE A 57 -17.04 10.03 1.51
C PHE A 57 -18.57 10.16 1.55
N VAL A 58 -19.12 11.36 1.60
CA VAL A 58 -20.54 11.58 1.87
C VAL A 58 -21.18 12.53 0.87
N ARG A 59 -22.51 12.60 0.89
CA ARG A 59 -23.26 13.61 0.15
C ARG A 59 -23.35 14.91 0.93
N ILE A 60 -23.71 16.01 0.25
CA ILE A 60 -23.79 17.37 0.81
C ILE A 60 -24.65 17.45 2.08
N ASN A 61 -25.67 16.63 2.22
CA ASN A 61 -26.58 16.63 3.37
C ASN A 61 -26.02 15.96 4.65
N GLU A 62 -24.85 15.31 4.55
CA GLU A 62 -24.16 14.64 5.68
C GLU A 62 -22.68 15.06 5.73
N SER A 63 -22.37 16.29 5.35
CA SER A 63 -21.00 16.76 5.10
C SER A 63 -20.16 16.97 6.36
N ASP A 64 -20.79 17.24 7.50
CA ASP A 64 -20.09 17.56 8.76
C ASP A 64 -19.43 16.30 9.35
N MET A 65 -18.12 16.25 9.25
CA MET A 65 -17.27 15.15 9.73
C MET A 65 -16.27 15.63 10.78
N TYR A 66 -15.85 14.74 11.66
CA TYR A 66 -14.90 15.03 12.74
C TYR A 66 -13.61 14.23 12.61
N LEU A 67 -12.50 14.88 12.93
CA LEU A 67 -11.18 14.28 12.97
C LEU A 67 -10.87 13.79 14.40
N LYS A 68 -10.87 12.48 14.60
CA LYS A 68 -10.49 11.88 15.90
C LYS A 68 -9.02 11.45 15.84
N PRO A 69 -8.12 12.16 16.55
CA PRO A 69 -6.69 11.90 16.48
C PRO A 69 -6.30 10.60 17.17
N ASP A 70 -5.41 9.84 16.52
CA ASP A 70 -4.69 8.74 17.14
C ASP A 70 -3.37 9.26 17.71
N TYR A 71 -3.30 9.41 19.01
CA TYR A 71 -2.16 10.02 19.72
C TYR A 71 -0.83 9.26 19.48
N ASN A 72 -0.90 7.96 19.23
CA ASN A 72 0.30 7.15 18.96
C ASN A 72 0.95 7.50 17.61
N THR A 73 0.24 8.24 16.76
CA THR A 73 0.75 8.68 15.46
C THR A 73 1.32 10.08 15.46
N PHE A 74 1.32 10.80 16.62
CA PHE A 74 1.91 12.11 16.72
C PHE A 74 3.39 12.08 16.37
N THR A 75 3.81 12.94 15.43
CA THR A 75 5.20 12.97 14.95
C THR A 75 5.58 14.38 14.52
N VAL A 76 6.75 14.84 14.95
CA VAL A 76 7.38 16.09 14.48
C VAL A 76 7.85 15.88 13.03
N LEU A 77 7.71 16.89 12.18
CA LEU A 77 8.08 16.84 10.77
C LEU A 77 9.47 17.46 10.55
N PRO A 78 10.56 16.67 10.40
CA PRO A 78 11.93 17.19 10.40
C PRO A 78 12.21 18.21 9.29
N TRP A 79 11.64 17.99 8.08
CA TRP A 79 11.85 18.88 6.92
C TRP A 79 10.98 20.15 6.96
N ARG A 80 10.12 20.31 7.95
CA ARG A 80 9.24 21.48 8.13
C ARG A 80 9.70 22.41 9.24
N ASN A 81 10.88 22.19 9.82
CA ASN A 81 11.46 23.07 10.83
C ASN A 81 12.20 24.23 10.13
N LYS A 82 11.50 25.32 9.84
CA LYS A 82 12.06 26.54 9.23
C LYS A 82 12.04 27.68 10.24
N ALA A 83 13.17 28.39 10.34
CA ALA A 83 13.33 29.56 11.24
C ALA A 83 13.02 29.27 12.72
N GLY A 84 13.28 28.03 13.20
CA GLY A 84 13.04 27.63 14.58
C GLY A 84 11.57 27.39 14.93
N VAL A 85 10.70 27.25 13.93
CA VAL A 85 9.29 26.92 14.09
C VAL A 85 9.03 25.53 13.51
N ALA A 86 8.71 24.59 14.38
CA ALA A 86 8.43 23.21 13.99
C ALA A 86 6.96 23.01 13.63
N ALA A 87 6.74 21.96 12.84
CA ALA A 87 5.41 21.43 12.52
C ALA A 87 5.32 19.96 12.94
N ALA A 88 4.14 19.51 13.31
CA ALA A 88 3.85 18.11 13.60
C ALA A 88 2.63 17.60 12.82
N ARG A 89 2.46 16.28 12.82
CA ARG A 89 1.26 15.64 12.28
C ARG A 89 0.63 14.70 13.31
N ILE A 90 -0.67 14.44 13.16
CA ILE A 90 -1.40 13.37 13.82
C ILE A 90 -2.29 12.71 12.76
N ILE A 91 -2.30 11.39 12.69
CA ILE A 91 -3.26 10.67 11.85
C ILE A 91 -4.59 10.57 12.61
N CYS A 92 -5.68 10.82 11.88
CA CYS A 92 -7.02 10.85 12.43
C CYS A 92 -7.91 9.77 11.80
N ASP A 93 -8.76 9.19 12.62
CA ASP A 93 -9.94 8.47 12.15
C ASP A 93 -11.06 9.47 11.86
N ILE A 94 -11.93 9.14 10.92
CA ILE A 94 -13.08 9.98 10.57
C ILE A 94 -14.33 9.50 11.31
N TYR A 95 -15.03 10.44 11.90
CA TYR A 95 -16.27 10.20 12.65
C TYR A 95 -17.39 11.09 12.14
N LYS A 96 -18.64 10.63 12.28
CA LYS A 96 -19.83 11.38 11.96
C LYS A 96 -20.21 12.34 13.11
N SER A 97 -21.15 13.23 12.86
CA SER A 97 -21.66 14.20 13.83
C SER A 97 -22.32 13.56 15.08
N ASP A 98 -22.79 12.32 14.95
CA ASP A 98 -23.32 11.52 16.07
C ASP A 98 -22.23 10.82 16.90
N ASN A 99 -20.95 11.14 16.64
CA ASN A 99 -19.78 10.55 17.26
C ASN A 99 -19.61 9.06 17.01
N THR A 100 -20.16 8.52 15.92
CA THR A 100 -19.92 7.17 15.46
C THR A 100 -18.82 7.14 14.40
N PRO A 101 -17.99 6.07 14.31
CA PRO A 101 -16.99 5.92 13.26
C PRO A 101 -17.65 6.00 11.87
N PHE A 102 -17.02 6.71 10.95
CA PHE A 102 -17.46 6.73 9.56
C PHE A 102 -16.95 5.49 8.82
N MET A 103 -17.87 4.65 8.36
CA MET A 103 -17.53 3.38 7.71
C MET A 103 -16.91 3.54 6.31
N GLY A 104 -16.94 4.75 5.76
CA GLY A 104 -16.19 5.12 4.54
C GLY A 104 -14.73 5.49 4.79
N CYS A 105 -14.28 5.54 6.06
CA CYS A 105 -12.88 5.79 6.39
C CYS A 105 -12.06 4.49 6.25
N PRO A 106 -11.07 4.43 5.32
CA PRO A 106 -10.28 3.21 5.11
C PRO A 106 -9.51 2.74 6.35
N ARG A 107 -9.01 3.68 7.18
CA ARG A 107 -8.30 3.34 8.42
C ARG A 107 -9.24 2.71 9.46
N VAL A 108 -10.45 3.23 9.60
CA VAL A 108 -11.49 2.63 10.45
C VAL A 108 -11.87 1.24 9.95
N ASN A 109 -11.96 1.06 8.62
CA ASN A 109 -12.25 -0.24 8.02
C ASN A 109 -11.15 -1.27 8.34
N LEU A 110 -9.88 -0.91 8.24
CA LEU A 110 -8.78 -1.82 8.63
C LEU A 110 -8.87 -2.18 10.12
N LYS A 111 -9.12 -1.20 11.01
CA LYS A 111 -9.31 -1.47 12.45
C LYS A 111 -10.41 -2.50 12.71
N ARG A 112 -11.52 -2.43 11.96
CA ARG A 112 -12.61 -3.41 12.06
C ARG A 112 -12.14 -4.81 11.68
N VAL A 113 -11.46 -4.97 10.55
CA VAL A 113 -10.96 -6.27 10.09
C VAL A 113 -9.89 -6.84 11.03
N LEU A 114 -9.03 -5.99 11.61
CA LEU A 114 -8.07 -6.39 12.63
C LEU A 114 -8.75 -6.87 13.93
N ALA A 115 -9.88 -6.26 14.30
CA ALA A 115 -10.68 -6.74 15.45
C ALA A 115 -11.27 -8.11 15.16
N GLU A 116 -11.80 -8.37 13.95
CA GLU A 116 -12.27 -9.69 13.53
C GLU A 116 -11.15 -10.74 13.57
N ALA A 117 -9.94 -10.40 13.14
CA ALA A 117 -8.77 -11.28 13.25
C ALA A 117 -8.45 -11.60 14.72
N LYS A 118 -8.52 -10.60 15.61
CA LYS A 118 -8.29 -10.76 17.04
C LYS A 118 -9.32 -11.68 17.70
N ASP A 119 -10.59 -11.57 17.29
CA ASP A 119 -11.65 -12.46 17.77
C ASP A 119 -11.43 -13.92 17.32
N MET A 120 -10.70 -14.13 16.20
CA MET A 120 -10.23 -15.44 15.76
C MET A 120 -8.94 -15.90 16.46
N GLY A 121 -8.37 -15.11 17.35
CA GLY A 121 -7.15 -15.42 18.09
C GLY A 121 -5.85 -14.94 17.46
N PHE A 122 -5.90 -14.04 16.45
CA PHE A 122 -4.73 -13.59 15.70
C PHE A 122 -4.53 -12.08 15.73
N THR A 123 -3.25 -11.68 15.66
CA THR A 123 -2.83 -10.34 15.23
C THR A 123 -2.04 -10.46 13.94
N MET A 124 -1.93 -9.38 13.17
CA MET A 124 -1.20 -9.36 11.89
C MET A 124 -0.03 -8.39 11.97
N ASN A 125 1.17 -8.86 11.59
CA ASN A 125 2.34 -8.04 11.33
C ASN A 125 2.59 -7.96 9.82
N VAL A 126 3.03 -6.78 9.37
CA VAL A 126 3.23 -6.47 7.95
C VAL A 126 4.52 -5.66 7.75
N GLY A 127 5.31 -6.05 6.74
CA GLY A 127 6.39 -5.25 6.16
C GLY A 127 6.09 -4.99 4.69
N THR A 128 6.10 -3.74 4.27
CA THR A 128 5.90 -3.33 2.87
C THR A 128 7.22 -2.92 2.25
N GLU A 129 7.47 -3.38 1.02
CA GLU A 129 8.60 -3.01 0.16
C GLU A 129 8.03 -2.13 -0.96
N CYS A 130 8.13 -0.79 -0.79
CA CYS A 130 7.55 0.16 -1.74
C CYS A 130 8.61 0.68 -2.69
N GLU A 131 8.55 0.27 -3.94
CA GLU A 131 9.38 0.78 -5.02
C GLU A 131 8.84 2.11 -5.56
N PHE A 132 9.74 2.99 -6.04
CA PHE A 132 9.38 4.27 -6.61
C PHE A 132 10.40 4.73 -7.65
N PHE A 133 9.98 5.63 -8.55
CA PHE A 133 10.86 6.28 -9.51
C PHE A 133 11.16 7.72 -9.12
N LEU A 134 12.38 8.17 -9.46
CA LEU A 134 12.78 9.55 -9.42
C LEU A 134 13.02 10.05 -10.85
N PHE A 135 12.30 11.09 -11.23
CA PHE A 135 12.40 11.72 -12.54
C PHE A 135 12.88 13.16 -12.44
N GLU A 136 13.51 13.63 -13.48
CA GLU A 136 13.82 15.04 -13.66
C GLU A 136 12.54 15.88 -13.86
N ARG A 137 12.64 17.16 -13.57
CA ARG A 137 11.64 18.16 -13.94
C ARG A 137 12.17 18.98 -15.10
N ASP A 138 11.26 19.42 -15.99
CA ASP A 138 11.62 20.37 -17.02
C ASP A 138 11.86 21.79 -16.44
N GLU A 139 12.22 22.75 -17.33
CA GLU A 139 12.52 24.15 -16.97
C GLU A 139 11.35 24.85 -16.28
N ASP A 140 10.11 24.44 -16.56
CA ASP A 140 8.89 24.96 -15.93
C ASP A 140 8.55 24.23 -14.61
N GLY A 141 9.34 23.23 -14.21
CA GLY A 141 9.13 22.41 -13.02
C GLY A 141 8.09 21.30 -13.21
N THR A 142 7.65 21.03 -14.44
CA THR A 142 6.72 19.94 -14.75
C THR A 142 7.45 18.60 -14.68
N PRO A 143 6.85 17.55 -14.09
CA PRO A 143 7.42 16.21 -14.09
C PRO A 143 7.62 15.66 -15.50
N THR A 144 8.77 15.06 -15.75
CA THR A 144 9.07 14.33 -16.99
C THR A 144 9.14 12.82 -16.74
N THR A 145 9.44 12.05 -17.77
CA THR A 145 9.83 10.62 -17.66
C THR A 145 11.34 10.41 -17.90
N ILE A 146 12.13 11.50 -17.83
CA ILE A 146 13.57 11.42 -17.91
C ILE A 146 14.07 10.97 -16.54
N THR A 147 14.78 9.85 -16.50
CA THR A 147 15.42 9.34 -15.29
C THR A 147 16.64 10.19 -14.94
N ASN A 148 16.90 10.35 -13.65
CA ASN A 148 18.05 11.10 -13.17
C ASN A 148 19.38 10.34 -13.33
N ASP A 149 19.33 9.04 -13.66
CA ASP A 149 20.50 8.17 -13.84
C ASP A 149 20.22 7.08 -14.87
N VAL A 150 21.26 6.32 -15.19
CA VAL A 150 21.24 5.12 -16.05
C VAL A 150 21.69 3.87 -15.26
N ALA A 151 21.59 3.94 -13.95
CA ALA A 151 21.98 2.87 -13.04
C ALA A 151 21.07 1.65 -13.11
N GLY A 152 21.47 0.57 -12.49
CA GLY A 152 20.71 -0.69 -12.41
C GLY A 152 20.76 -1.29 -11.03
N TYR A 153 20.32 -2.55 -10.90
CA TYR A 153 20.17 -3.23 -9.62
C TYR A 153 21.46 -3.23 -8.80
N PHE A 154 21.38 -2.67 -7.58
CA PHE A 154 22.49 -2.51 -6.64
C PHE A 154 23.66 -1.63 -7.13
N SER A 155 23.45 -0.76 -8.12
CA SER A 155 24.43 0.26 -8.48
C SER A 155 24.77 1.17 -7.31
N LEU A 156 25.97 1.73 -7.34
CA LEU A 156 26.47 2.68 -6.35
C LEU A 156 27.06 3.91 -7.05
N ASP A 157 27.46 4.93 -6.28
CA ASP A 157 28.11 6.12 -6.81
C ASP A 157 29.33 5.79 -7.70
N PRO A 158 29.58 6.51 -8.79
CA PRO A 158 28.84 7.71 -9.25
C PRO A 158 27.63 7.42 -10.14
N ASP A 159 27.32 6.15 -10.45
CA ASP A 159 26.27 5.77 -11.40
C ASP A 159 24.86 5.99 -10.81
N ASP A 160 24.70 5.85 -9.49
CA ASP A 160 23.47 6.13 -8.74
C ASP A 160 23.45 7.60 -8.28
N GLU A 161 23.01 8.48 -9.13
CA GLU A 161 22.99 9.95 -8.89
C GLU A 161 21.95 10.38 -7.84
N ALA A 162 20.97 9.52 -7.53
CA ALA A 162 19.94 9.81 -6.52
C ALA A 162 20.32 9.37 -5.10
N ASN A 163 21.54 8.85 -4.90
CA ASN A 163 21.97 8.33 -3.61
C ASN A 163 21.85 9.35 -2.47
N ASP A 164 22.19 10.61 -2.70
CA ASP A 164 22.05 11.67 -1.69
C ASP A 164 20.59 11.97 -1.33
N CYS A 165 19.71 11.99 -2.33
CA CYS A 165 18.27 12.15 -2.11
C CYS A 165 17.72 10.97 -1.28
N ARG A 166 18.09 9.74 -1.64
CA ARG A 166 17.68 8.54 -0.92
C ARG A 166 18.19 8.53 0.53
N ARG A 167 19.44 8.98 0.78
CA ARG A 167 20.00 9.14 2.12
C ARG A 167 19.20 10.15 2.96
N GLU A 168 18.86 11.33 2.41
CA GLU A 168 18.05 12.31 3.16
C GLU A 168 16.65 11.80 3.46
N ILE A 169 16.05 11.00 2.56
CA ILE A 169 14.77 10.32 2.83
C ILE A 169 14.93 9.40 4.04
N ILE A 170 15.97 8.56 4.10
CA ILE A 170 16.26 7.65 5.19
C ILE A 170 16.44 8.40 6.50
N GLU A 171 17.33 9.40 6.55
CA GLU A 171 17.57 10.20 7.74
C GLU A 171 16.30 10.90 8.27
N THR A 172 15.44 11.32 7.33
CA THR A 172 14.16 11.94 7.67
C THR A 172 13.19 10.92 8.29
N LEU A 173 13.11 9.73 7.72
CA LEU A 173 12.27 8.65 8.25
C LEU A 173 12.76 8.17 9.63
N GLU A 174 14.07 8.01 9.81
CA GLU A 174 14.65 7.65 11.11
C GLU A 174 14.33 8.67 12.21
N LYS A 175 14.42 9.98 11.88
CA LYS A 175 13.99 11.06 12.79
C LYS A 175 12.50 11.01 13.13
N MET A 176 11.70 10.39 12.28
CA MET A 176 10.27 10.15 12.51
C MET A 176 9.99 8.84 13.22
N GLY A 177 11.02 8.08 13.60
CA GLY A 177 10.91 6.84 14.38
C GLY A 177 10.82 5.57 13.54
N TYR A 178 11.15 5.63 12.25
CA TYR A 178 11.26 4.42 11.41
C TYR A 178 12.56 3.70 11.69
N GLU A 179 12.51 2.39 11.73
CA GLU A 179 13.71 1.54 11.73
C GLU A 179 13.97 1.09 10.28
N ILE A 180 14.97 1.71 9.65
CA ILE A 180 15.33 1.41 8.26
C ILE A 180 16.23 0.17 8.23
N GLU A 181 15.92 -0.78 7.34
CA GLU A 181 16.66 -2.04 7.22
C GLU A 181 17.63 -2.03 6.03
N ALA A 182 17.20 -1.48 4.88
CA ALA A 182 18.00 -1.42 3.67
C ALA A 182 17.51 -0.34 2.71
N SER A 183 18.38 0.07 1.80
CA SER A 183 18.00 0.84 0.61
C SER A 183 18.93 0.51 -0.54
N HIS A 184 18.40 0.51 -1.75
CA HIS A 184 19.18 0.23 -2.95
C HIS A 184 18.53 0.83 -4.19
N HIS A 185 19.34 0.93 -5.25
CA HIS A 185 18.85 1.17 -6.60
C HIS A 185 18.21 -0.12 -7.13
N GLU A 186 17.06 0.01 -7.80
CA GLU A 186 16.32 -1.09 -8.40
C GLU A 186 16.80 -1.41 -9.83
N VAL A 187 16.13 -2.38 -10.49
CA VAL A 187 16.52 -2.87 -11.83
C VAL A 187 16.35 -1.80 -12.90
N ALA A 188 15.28 -1.01 -12.85
CA ALA A 188 15.01 0.02 -13.84
C ALA A 188 15.79 1.31 -13.52
N GLU A 189 16.23 2.01 -14.55
CA GLU A 189 16.84 3.34 -14.43
C GLU A 189 15.96 4.29 -13.64
N GLY A 190 16.53 5.01 -12.68
CA GLY A 190 15.81 5.93 -11.78
C GLY A 190 14.84 5.26 -10.81
N GLN A 191 14.91 3.95 -10.62
CA GLN A 191 14.04 3.21 -9.70
C GLN A 191 14.77 2.87 -8.40
N HIS A 192 14.08 3.04 -7.28
CA HIS A 192 14.64 2.90 -5.94
C HIS A 192 13.70 2.15 -5.01
N GLU A 193 14.30 1.53 -3.97
CA GLU A 193 13.59 0.90 -2.87
C GLU A 193 14.24 1.28 -1.53
N ILE A 194 13.41 1.52 -0.51
CA ILE A 194 13.83 1.73 0.87
C ILE A 194 12.97 0.84 1.75
N ASN A 195 13.60 -0.11 2.44
CA ASN A 195 12.96 -1.08 3.30
C ASN A 195 13.04 -0.63 4.75
N PHE A 196 11.89 -0.62 5.41
CA PHE A 196 11.77 -0.35 6.83
C PHE A 196 11.13 -1.54 7.55
N LYS A 197 11.47 -1.71 8.81
CA LYS A 197 11.05 -2.84 9.62
C LYS A 197 9.53 -2.99 9.64
N TYR A 198 9.08 -4.23 9.66
CA TYR A 198 7.67 -4.58 9.84
C TYR A 198 7.10 -4.04 11.15
N ALA A 199 5.79 -3.83 11.15
CA ALA A 199 5.02 -3.40 12.32
C ALA A 199 3.68 -4.15 12.35
N ASP A 200 2.85 -3.89 13.38
CA ASP A 200 1.45 -4.28 13.31
C ASP A 200 0.78 -3.65 12.07
N ALA A 201 -0.24 -4.31 11.53
CA ALA A 201 -0.78 -3.95 10.22
C ALA A 201 -1.34 -2.52 10.15
N LEU A 202 -1.87 -1.96 11.24
CA LEU A 202 -2.35 -0.58 11.24
C LEU A 202 -1.18 0.41 11.17
N THR A 203 -0.16 0.20 11.99
CA THR A 203 1.08 0.99 11.96
C THR A 203 1.79 0.86 10.62
N ALA A 204 1.85 -0.34 10.03
CA ALA A 204 2.44 -0.57 8.70
C ALA A 204 1.71 0.22 7.60
N ALA A 205 0.36 0.28 7.64
CA ALA A 205 -0.42 1.09 6.72
C ALA A 205 -0.17 2.60 6.91
N ASP A 206 -0.17 3.09 8.16
CA ASP A 206 0.16 4.47 8.52
C ASP A 206 1.56 4.85 8.02
N ASN A 207 2.54 3.94 8.20
CA ASN A 207 3.91 4.11 7.76
C ASN A 207 4.02 4.18 6.23
N THR A 208 3.34 3.31 5.51
CA THR A 208 3.36 3.28 4.04
C THR A 208 2.82 4.59 3.43
N ILE A 209 1.71 5.12 3.96
CA ILE A 209 1.17 6.41 3.53
C ILE A 209 2.15 7.55 3.83
N THR A 210 2.74 7.54 5.01
CA THR A 210 3.72 8.55 5.45
C THR A 210 4.99 8.47 4.61
N PHE A 211 5.51 7.28 4.34
CA PHE A 211 6.65 7.04 3.48
C PHE A 211 6.48 7.69 2.11
N ARG A 212 5.34 7.44 1.44
CA ARG A 212 5.06 8.06 0.14
C ARG A 212 5.07 9.59 0.18
N TRP A 213 4.59 10.18 1.27
CA TRP A 213 4.61 11.63 1.45
C TRP A 213 6.03 12.17 1.70
N VAL A 214 6.84 11.50 2.52
CA VAL A 214 8.23 11.87 2.81
C VAL A 214 9.06 11.81 1.54
N VAL A 215 9.02 10.68 0.80
CA VAL A 215 9.75 10.50 -0.46
C VAL A 215 9.45 11.65 -1.43
N LYS A 216 8.17 11.96 -1.69
CA LYS A 216 7.79 13.06 -2.57
C LYS A 216 8.26 14.43 -2.06
N SER A 217 8.23 14.64 -0.75
CA SER A 217 8.61 15.92 -0.14
C SER A 217 10.10 16.16 -0.20
N ILE A 218 10.91 15.13 0.05
CA ILE A 218 12.38 15.24 0.02
C ILE A 218 12.86 15.30 -1.44
N ALA A 219 12.36 14.44 -2.33
CA ALA A 219 12.72 14.49 -3.76
C ALA A 219 12.50 15.89 -4.36
N ALA A 220 11.41 16.57 -3.98
CA ALA A 220 11.15 17.94 -4.42
C ALA A 220 12.22 18.95 -3.97
N ASN A 221 12.91 18.74 -2.83
CA ASN A 221 14.02 19.58 -2.40
C ASN A 221 15.27 19.41 -3.28
N TYR A 222 15.40 18.25 -3.94
CA TYR A 222 16.46 17.94 -4.90
C TYR A 222 16.10 18.33 -6.35
N GLY A 223 14.95 18.96 -6.57
CA GLY A 223 14.48 19.29 -7.93
C GLY A 223 13.90 18.07 -8.68
N LEU A 224 13.80 16.92 -8.01
CA LEU A 224 13.28 15.68 -8.59
C LEU A 224 11.77 15.52 -8.40
N HIS A 225 11.18 14.68 -9.25
CA HIS A 225 9.81 14.21 -9.10
C HIS A 225 9.77 12.75 -8.72
N ALA A 226 9.33 12.45 -7.49
CA ALA A 226 9.10 11.07 -7.06
C ALA A 226 7.70 10.60 -7.46
N THR A 227 7.62 9.43 -8.11
CA THR A 227 6.35 8.79 -8.44
C THR A 227 6.29 7.34 -7.98
N PHE A 228 5.12 6.95 -7.50
CA PHE A 228 4.77 5.58 -7.17
C PHE A 228 3.91 4.92 -8.26
N MET A 229 3.87 5.51 -9.45
CA MET A 229 3.16 4.96 -10.61
C MET A 229 3.67 3.55 -10.93
N PRO A 230 2.80 2.53 -11.08
CA PRO A 230 3.21 1.13 -11.23
C PRO A 230 4.04 0.86 -12.48
N LYS A 231 3.77 1.56 -13.58
CA LYS A 231 4.48 1.41 -14.85
C LYS A 231 4.61 2.76 -15.56
N PRO A 232 5.56 3.62 -15.14
CA PRO A 232 5.71 4.94 -15.74
C PRO A 232 6.39 4.91 -17.11
N ILE A 233 7.24 3.90 -17.38
CA ILE A 233 7.98 3.76 -18.64
C ILE A 233 7.68 2.39 -19.26
N PHE A 234 7.39 2.40 -20.57
CA PHE A 234 7.23 1.18 -21.35
C PHE A 234 8.57 0.45 -21.53
N GLY A 235 8.56 -0.87 -21.48
CA GLY A 235 9.74 -1.70 -21.82
C GLY A 235 10.74 -1.95 -20.68
N ILE A 236 10.58 -1.31 -19.50
CA ILE A 236 11.43 -1.55 -18.31
C ILE A 236 10.59 -2.08 -17.14
N ASN A 237 11.22 -2.46 -16.02
CA ASN A 237 10.51 -2.91 -14.82
C ASN A 237 9.59 -1.81 -14.26
N GLY A 238 8.49 -2.19 -13.65
CA GLY A 238 7.57 -1.30 -12.94
C GLY A 238 7.71 -1.44 -11.44
N SER A 239 7.05 -0.55 -10.68
CA SER A 239 7.10 -0.52 -9.22
C SER A 239 6.07 -1.43 -8.58
N GLY A 240 6.53 -2.32 -7.71
CA GLY A 240 5.73 -3.15 -6.83
C GLY A 240 5.65 -2.61 -5.39
N MET A 241 4.71 -3.15 -4.64
CA MET A 241 4.65 -3.04 -3.18
C MET A 241 4.52 -4.44 -2.60
N HIS A 242 5.61 -5.19 -2.58
CA HIS A 242 5.60 -6.51 -2.00
C HIS A 242 5.21 -6.42 -0.53
N THR A 243 4.29 -7.27 -0.11
CA THR A 243 3.71 -7.19 1.22
C THR A 243 4.01 -8.47 1.98
N ASN A 244 4.99 -8.38 2.88
CA ASN A 244 5.36 -9.44 3.80
C ASN A 244 4.33 -9.50 4.93
N GLN A 245 3.71 -10.65 5.16
CA GLN A 245 2.60 -10.82 6.08
C GLN A 245 2.83 -12.01 6.99
N SER A 246 2.52 -11.86 8.28
CA SER A 246 2.49 -12.96 9.24
C SER A 246 1.36 -12.79 10.24
N LEU A 247 0.73 -13.89 10.61
CA LEU A 247 -0.18 -13.93 11.75
C LEU A 247 0.59 -14.33 13.01
N PHE A 248 0.22 -13.71 14.11
CA PHE A 248 0.72 -14.05 15.44
C PHE A 248 -0.45 -14.45 16.32
N ASN A 249 -0.26 -15.47 17.14
CA ASN A 249 -1.18 -15.81 18.22
C ASN A 249 -1.20 -14.69 19.27
N LEU A 250 -2.25 -14.61 20.07
CA LEU A 250 -2.39 -13.57 21.10
C LEU A 250 -1.32 -13.66 22.21
N ASP A 251 -0.61 -14.78 22.31
CA ASP A 251 0.54 -14.98 23.20
C ASP A 251 1.87 -14.46 22.63
N GLY A 252 1.85 -13.91 21.40
CA GLY A 252 3.02 -13.38 20.70
C GLY A 252 3.85 -14.40 19.93
N THR A 253 3.41 -15.66 19.82
CA THR A 253 4.06 -16.67 18.97
C THR A 253 3.62 -16.54 17.53
N ASN A 254 4.53 -16.83 16.57
CA ASN A 254 4.22 -16.78 15.14
C ASN A 254 3.31 -17.96 14.76
N ALA A 255 2.09 -17.65 14.29
CA ALA A 255 1.09 -18.65 13.93
C ALA A 255 1.40 -19.40 12.62
N PHE A 256 2.33 -18.89 11.80
CA PHE A 256 2.74 -19.52 10.55
C PHE A 256 3.87 -20.54 10.72
N PHE A 257 4.55 -20.54 11.87
CA PHE A 257 5.68 -21.42 12.13
C PHE A 257 5.26 -22.75 12.78
N ASP A 258 5.80 -23.86 12.26
CA ASP A 258 5.75 -25.18 12.90
C ASP A 258 7.09 -25.87 12.57
N ASP A 259 7.89 -26.16 13.60
CA ASP A 259 9.22 -26.79 13.45
C ASP A 259 9.17 -28.18 12.80
N LYS A 260 8.03 -28.88 12.87
CA LYS A 260 7.77 -30.22 12.32
C LYS A 260 7.00 -30.19 10.99
N GLY A 261 6.42 -29.04 10.66
CA GLY A 261 5.66 -28.88 9.43
C GLY A 261 6.54 -28.95 8.17
N LYS A 262 5.96 -29.33 7.04
CA LYS A 262 6.65 -29.26 5.74
C LYS A 262 7.05 -27.78 5.48
N LEU A 263 8.27 -27.54 5.03
CA LEU A 263 8.88 -26.19 4.89
C LEU A 263 8.89 -25.41 6.23
N GLN A 264 8.73 -26.07 7.38
CA GLN A 264 8.56 -25.47 8.70
C GLN A 264 7.36 -24.47 8.75
N LEU A 265 6.31 -24.78 8.01
CA LEU A 265 5.06 -24.02 8.00
C LEU A 265 3.96 -24.78 8.74
N SER A 266 3.14 -24.04 9.49
CA SER A 266 1.96 -24.56 10.17
C SER A 266 0.80 -24.76 9.19
N GLU A 267 -0.23 -25.51 9.63
CA GLU A 267 -1.51 -25.60 8.90
C GLU A 267 -2.15 -24.22 8.67
N VAL A 268 -2.04 -23.32 9.65
CA VAL A 268 -2.56 -21.94 9.53
C VAL A 268 -1.88 -21.20 8.38
N ALA A 269 -0.56 -21.36 8.20
CA ALA A 269 0.15 -20.75 7.06
C ALA A 269 -0.37 -21.27 5.71
N TYR A 270 -0.53 -22.59 5.57
CA TYR A 270 -1.07 -23.19 4.34
C TYR A 270 -2.51 -22.75 4.07
N GLN A 271 -3.35 -22.71 5.09
CA GLN A 271 -4.73 -22.24 4.98
C GLN A 271 -4.80 -20.77 4.58
N TYR A 272 -3.92 -19.94 5.16
CA TYR A 272 -3.81 -18.50 4.81
C TYR A 272 -3.40 -18.31 3.35
N ILE A 273 -2.36 -19.03 2.90
CA ILE A 273 -1.94 -19.04 1.48
C ILE A 273 -3.09 -19.44 0.57
N ALA A 274 -3.82 -20.50 0.92
CA ALA A 274 -4.97 -20.96 0.13
C ALA A 274 -6.06 -19.88 0.03
N GLY A 275 -6.34 -19.17 1.13
CA GLY A 275 -7.29 -18.06 1.16
C GLY A 275 -6.86 -16.89 0.28
N ILE A 276 -5.59 -16.50 0.34
CA ILE A 276 -5.02 -15.48 -0.54
C ILE A 276 -5.19 -15.87 -2.01
N LEU A 277 -4.77 -17.08 -2.40
CA LEU A 277 -4.83 -17.53 -3.80
C LEU A 277 -6.27 -17.62 -4.32
N LYS A 278 -7.20 -18.15 -3.51
CA LYS A 278 -8.62 -18.24 -3.84
C LYS A 278 -9.25 -16.88 -4.15
N ASN A 279 -8.86 -15.85 -3.38
CA ASN A 279 -9.47 -14.53 -3.46
C ASN A 279 -8.62 -13.52 -4.28
N ALA A 280 -7.47 -13.93 -4.83
CA ALA A 280 -6.51 -13.04 -5.49
C ALA A 280 -7.13 -12.19 -6.60
N ARG A 281 -7.92 -12.80 -7.48
CA ARG A 281 -8.65 -12.08 -8.55
C ARG A 281 -9.64 -11.08 -7.97
N GLY A 282 -10.34 -11.47 -6.89
CA GLY A 282 -11.35 -10.65 -6.23
C GLY A 282 -10.80 -9.43 -5.49
N PHE A 283 -9.54 -9.44 -5.06
CA PHE A 283 -8.94 -8.26 -4.46
C PHE A 283 -8.00 -7.46 -5.39
N ALA A 284 -7.78 -7.96 -6.63
CA ALA A 284 -6.84 -7.35 -7.57
C ALA A 284 -7.14 -5.86 -7.83
N ALA A 285 -8.41 -5.47 -8.00
CA ALA A 285 -8.77 -4.06 -8.22
C ALA A 285 -8.45 -3.16 -7.00
N VAL A 286 -8.27 -3.71 -5.80
CA VAL A 286 -7.92 -2.96 -4.58
C VAL A 286 -6.40 -2.87 -4.40
N THR A 287 -5.68 -3.95 -4.71
CA THR A 287 -4.22 -4.01 -4.59
C THR A 287 -3.50 -3.43 -5.82
N ASN A 288 -4.20 -3.36 -6.96
CA ASN A 288 -3.73 -2.85 -8.25
C ASN A 288 -4.80 -1.91 -8.83
N PRO A 289 -4.94 -0.69 -8.27
CA PRO A 289 -6.16 0.11 -8.40
C PRO A 289 -6.26 0.94 -9.67
N LEU A 290 -5.21 1.03 -10.48
CA LEU A 290 -5.16 1.91 -11.65
C LEU A 290 -5.21 1.12 -12.95
N VAL A 291 -5.68 1.74 -14.03
CA VAL A 291 -5.50 1.18 -15.38
C VAL A 291 -4.02 0.92 -15.68
N ASN A 292 -3.13 1.74 -15.13
CA ASN A 292 -1.68 1.59 -15.25
C ASN A 292 -1.12 0.40 -14.47
N SER A 293 -1.77 -0.05 -13.40
CA SER A 293 -1.36 -1.23 -12.61
C SER A 293 -1.21 -2.48 -13.48
N TYR A 294 -2.09 -2.65 -14.45
CA TYR A 294 -2.11 -3.81 -15.36
C TYR A 294 -1.08 -3.72 -16.49
N LYS A 295 -0.44 -2.57 -16.67
CA LYS A 295 0.75 -2.43 -17.53
C LYS A 295 2.03 -2.92 -16.82
N ARG A 296 2.04 -2.99 -15.48
CA ARG A 296 3.05 -3.69 -14.68
C ARG A 296 2.81 -5.20 -14.64
N LEU A 297 1.57 -5.63 -14.45
CA LEU A 297 1.20 -7.05 -14.33
C LEU A 297 1.18 -7.75 -15.70
N VAL A 298 2.34 -7.79 -16.35
CA VAL A 298 2.57 -8.45 -17.64
C VAL A 298 3.75 -9.41 -17.55
N PRO A 299 3.76 -10.51 -18.34
CA PRO A 299 4.87 -11.45 -18.34
C PRO A 299 6.21 -10.79 -18.72
N GLY A 300 7.31 -11.23 -18.09
CA GLY A 300 8.67 -10.81 -18.45
C GLY A 300 9.27 -9.68 -17.61
N TYR A 301 8.56 -9.12 -16.62
CA TYR A 301 9.02 -8.01 -15.79
C TYR A 301 8.93 -8.28 -14.28
N GLU A 302 9.14 -9.51 -13.86
CA GLU A 302 9.14 -9.96 -12.45
C GLU A 302 7.84 -9.70 -11.66
N ALA A 303 6.78 -9.24 -12.33
CA ALA A 303 5.47 -9.05 -11.72
C ALA A 303 4.63 -10.33 -11.78
N PRO A 304 3.90 -10.70 -10.73
CA PRO A 304 3.12 -11.94 -10.70
C PRO A 304 1.83 -11.79 -11.51
N VAL A 305 1.70 -12.57 -12.56
CA VAL A 305 0.49 -12.63 -13.41
C VAL A 305 -0.32 -13.91 -13.18
N TYR A 306 0.14 -14.77 -12.28
CA TYR A 306 -0.46 -16.08 -12.00
C TYR A 306 -0.70 -16.24 -10.50
N ALA A 307 -1.90 -16.65 -10.11
CA ALA A 307 -2.25 -16.98 -8.72
C ALA A 307 -1.65 -18.34 -8.35
N ALA A 308 -0.36 -18.32 -8.01
CA ALA A 308 0.43 -19.48 -7.59
C ALA A 308 1.24 -19.12 -6.35
N TRP A 309 1.77 -20.13 -5.65
CA TRP A 309 2.70 -19.94 -4.54
C TRP A 309 3.95 -20.79 -4.70
N SER A 310 5.06 -20.33 -4.12
CA SER A 310 6.32 -21.04 -4.11
C SER A 310 7.22 -20.61 -2.96
N ALA A 311 8.08 -21.53 -2.49
CA ALA A 311 9.18 -21.23 -1.58
C ALA A 311 10.48 -20.84 -2.31
N ILE A 312 10.55 -21.01 -3.64
CA ILE A 312 11.76 -20.84 -4.43
C ILE A 312 11.56 -19.83 -5.56
N ASN A 313 10.42 -19.89 -6.27
CA ASN A 313 10.14 -19.10 -7.45
C ASN A 313 9.66 -17.69 -7.09
N ARG A 314 10.39 -16.66 -7.56
CA ARG A 314 10.05 -15.24 -7.34
C ARG A 314 8.92 -14.72 -8.24
N SER A 315 8.54 -15.45 -9.29
CA SER A 315 7.42 -15.04 -10.17
C SER A 315 6.05 -15.46 -9.64
N ALA A 316 5.99 -16.23 -8.55
CA ALA A 316 4.73 -16.60 -7.90
C ALA A 316 4.07 -15.40 -7.20
N LEU A 317 2.73 -15.36 -7.17
CA LEU A 317 1.96 -14.34 -6.46
C LEU A 317 2.24 -14.35 -4.95
N VAL A 318 2.35 -15.54 -4.36
CA VAL A 318 2.72 -15.73 -2.95
C VAL A 318 4.06 -16.44 -2.88
N ARG A 319 5.07 -15.77 -2.33
CA ARG A 319 6.39 -16.33 -2.04
C ARG A 319 6.53 -16.60 -0.55
N ILE A 320 7.24 -17.68 -0.21
CA ILE A 320 7.61 -17.98 1.18
C ILE A 320 9.10 -17.68 1.36
N PRO A 321 9.48 -16.56 1.99
CA PRO A 321 10.87 -16.25 2.29
C PRO A 321 11.55 -17.32 3.13
N ALA A 322 12.89 -17.40 3.07
CA ALA A 322 13.66 -18.48 3.71
C ALA A 322 13.66 -18.41 5.25
N ALA A 323 13.49 -17.25 5.85
CA ALA A 323 13.50 -17.05 7.30
C ALA A 323 12.38 -17.83 7.99
N ARG A 324 12.67 -18.36 9.19
CA ARG A 324 11.73 -19.17 9.99
C ARG A 324 11.69 -18.69 11.45
N GLY A 325 10.92 -19.39 12.28
CA GLY A 325 10.67 -19.00 13.66
C GLY A 325 9.79 -17.76 13.72
N LEU A 326 10.15 -16.76 14.47
CA LEU A 326 9.41 -15.49 14.55
C LEU A 326 9.35 -14.73 13.22
N SER A 327 10.28 -14.99 12.30
CA SER A 327 10.35 -14.36 10.98
C SER A 327 9.61 -15.13 9.89
N THR A 328 8.89 -16.21 10.22
CA THR A 328 8.09 -16.97 9.25
C THR A 328 6.96 -16.10 8.71
N ARG A 329 6.88 -15.95 7.39
CA ARG A 329 5.94 -15.06 6.73
C ARG A 329 5.60 -15.51 5.31
N THR A 330 4.55 -14.95 4.78
CA THR A 330 4.20 -15.00 3.35
C THR A 330 4.43 -13.62 2.73
N GLU A 331 4.97 -13.58 1.53
CA GLU A 331 5.14 -12.37 0.74
C GLU A 331 4.12 -12.38 -0.40
N VAL A 332 3.17 -11.44 -0.38
CA VAL A 332 2.21 -11.23 -1.48
C VAL A 332 2.80 -10.17 -2.42
N ARG A 333 3.06 -10.55 -3.67
CA ARG A 333 3.89 -9.77 -4.60
C ARG A 333 3.10 -8.95 -5.62
N CYS A 334 1.79 -9.18 -5.75
CA CYS A 334 0.97 -8.46 -6.73
C CYS A 334 0.69 -6.99 -6.38
N PRO A 335 0.54 -6.54 -5.12
CA PRO A 335 0.20 -5.16 -4.86
C PRO A 335 1.20 -4.18 -5.49
N ASP A 336 0.71 -3.02 -5.90
CA ASP A 336 1.56 -1.91 -6.32
C ASP A 336 1.45 -0.72 -5.35
N PRO A 337 2.43 0.20 -5.36
CA PRO A 337 2.52 1.24 -4.35
C PRO A 337 1.48 2.36 -4.50
N THR A 338 0.54 2.28 -5.45
CA THR A 338 -0.57 3.23 -5.57
C THR A 338 -1.80 2.79 -4.80
N CYS A 339 -1.87 1.54 -4.37
CA CYS A 339 -3.02 1.05 -3.63
C CYS A 339 -3.21 1.81 -2.31
N ASN A 340 -4.45 1.83 -1.83
CA ASN A 340 -4.74 2.27 -0.47
C ASN A 340 -4.28 1.19 0.51
N PRO A 341 -3.21 1.39 1.32
CA PRO A 341 -2.64 0.33 2.14
C PRO A 341 -3.62 -0.19 3.20
N TYR A 342 -4.50 0.66 3.74
CA TYR A 342 -5.52 0.20 4.70
C TYR A 342 -6.50 -0.79 4.05
N MET A 343 -6.96 -0.48 2.83
CA MET A 343 -7.87 -1.36 2.11
C MET A 343 -7.16 -2.62 1.60
N ALA A 344 -5.96 -2.48 1.07
CA ALA A 344 -5.16 -3.60 0.56
C ALA A 344 -4.84 -4.61 1.67
N LEU A 345 -4.38 -4.13 2.84
CA LEU A 345 -4.10 -4.99 3.99
C LEU A 345 -5.36 -5.63 4.55
N ALA A 346 -6.47 -4.89 4.65
CA ALA A 346 -7.75 -5.45 5.07
C ALA A 346 -8.22 -6.58 4.13
N MET A 347 -8.11 -6.38 2.81
CA MET A 347 -8.49 -7.38 1.80
C MET A 347 -7.61 -8.64 1.86
N MET A 348 -6.30 -8.47 1.95
CA MET A 348 -5.37 -9.62 2.06
C MET A 348 -5.57 -10.36 3.37
N LEU A 349 -5.70 -9.65 4.50
CA LEU A 349 -5.95 -10.29 5.80
C LEU A 349 -7.24 -11.11 5.77
N ASN A 350 -8.35 -10.51 5.36
CA ASN A 350 -9.64 -11.21 5.39
C ASN A 350 -9.69 -12.37 4.37
N SER A 351 -9.00 -12.23 3.22
CA SER A 351 -8.81 -13.33 2.27
C SER A 351 -8.05 -14.51 2.90
N GLY A 352 -6.95 -14.23 3.60
CA GLY A 352 -6.20 -15.26 4.31
C GLY A 352 -7.00 -15.90 5.44
N LEU A 353 -7.75 -15.10 6.21
CA LEU A 353 -8.62 -15.59 7.28
C LEU A 353 -9.80 -16.43 6.75
N ASP A 354 -10.31 -16.13 5.54
CA ASP A 354 -11.28 -17.01 4.86
C ASP A 354 -10.70 -18.42 4.67
N GLY A 355 -9.42 -18.50 4.28
CA GLY A 355 -8.70 -19.77 4.16
C GLY A 355 -8.59 -20.51 5.50
N VAL A 356 -8.22 -19.80 6.56
CA VAL A 356 -8.10 -20.36 7.93
C VAL A 356 -9.46 -20.83 8.45
N LYS A 357 -10.48 -19.98 8.35
CA LYS A 357 -11.84 -20.26 8.81
C LYS A 357 -12.45 -21.48 8.12
N ASN A 358 -12.23 -21.62 6.83
CA ASN A 358 -12.77 -22.72 6.02
C ASN A 358 -11.79 -23.90 5.89
N LYS A 359 -10.64 -23.87 6.54
CA LYS A 359 -9.59 -24.91 6.51
C LYS A 359 -9.21 -25.31 5.08
N LEU A 360 -9.00 -24.30 4.23
CA LEU A 360 -8.65 -24.51 2.82
C LEU A 360 -7.23 -25.08 2.71
N ALA A 361 -7.01 -25.91 1.69
CA ALA A 361 -5.69 -26.36 1.31
C ALA A 361 -5.23 -25.62 0.05
N PRO A 362 -3.98 -25.10 -0.01
CA PRO A 362 -3.48 -24.50 -1.22
C PRO A 362 -3.21 -25.57 -2.30
N PRO A 363 -3.19 -25.16 -3.58
CA PRO A 363 -2.69 -26.03 -4.65
C PRO A 363 -1.22 -26.41 -4.39
N ALA A 364 -0.66 -27.29 -5.21
CA ALA A 364 0.74 -27.64 -5.13
C ALA A 364 1.64 -26.40 -5.35
N SER A 365 2.78 -26.34 -4.62
CA SER A 365 3.81 -25.30 -4.85
C SER A 365 4.34 -25.38 -6.28
N VAL A 366 4.53 -24.24 -6.93
CA VAL A 366 5.01 -24.15 -8.31
C VAL A 366 6.44 -23.64 -8.32
N ASP A 367 7.37 -24.57 -8.33
CA ASP A 367 8.81 -24.27 -8.23
C ASP A 367 9.52 -24.15 -9.60
N GLN A 368 8.80 -24.42 -10.69
CA GLN A 368 9.27 -24.24 -12.07
C GLN A 368 8.84 -22.88 -12.64
N ASP A 369 9.43 -22.50 -13.76
CA ASP A 369 9.11 -21.27 -14.48
C ASP A 369 7.68 -21.36 -15.07
N ILE A 370 6.75 -20.63 -14.45
CA ILE A 370 5.33 -20.63 -14.83
C ILE A 370 5.15 -20.08 -16.25
N PHE A 371 5.99 -19.16 -16.70
CA PHE A 371 5.89 -18.58 -18.04
C PHE A 371 6.15 -19.58 -19.17
N LYS A 372 6.76 -20.73 -18.88
CA LYS A 372 6.98 -21.82 -19.84
C LYS A 372 5.91 -22.90 -19.82
N MET A 373 4.93 -22.80 -18.91
CA MET A 373 3.83 -23.76 -18.81
C MET A 373 2.77 -23.49 -19.87
N SER A 374 2.22 -24.56 -20.46
CA SER A 374 1.03 -24.46 -21.32
C SER A 374 -0.24 -24.21 -20.47
N SER A 375 -1.29 -23.67 -21.09
CA SER A 375 -2.58 -23.45 -20.41
C SER A 375 -3.13 -24.74 -19.77
N SER A 376 -2.99 -25.90 -20.43
CA SER A 376 -3.41 -27.18 -19.87
C SER A 376 -2.58 -27.60 -18.64
N GLN A 377 -1.28 -27.34 -18.64
CA GLN A 377 -0.43 -27.61 -17.47
C GLN A 377 -0.79 -26.71 -16.29
N MET A 378 -1.11 -25.43 -16.55
CA MET A 378 -1.57 -24.50 -15.50
C MET A 378 -2.89 -24.96 -14.88
N GLU A 379 -3.83 -25.39 -15.73
CA GLU A 379 -5.14 -25.91 -15.28
C GLU A 379 -4.99 -27.17 -14.43
N GLU A 380 -4.14 -28.12 -14.83
CA GLU A 380 -3.86 -29.34 -14.07
C GLU A 380 -3.32 -29.08 -12.65
N VAL A 381 -2.54 -28.03 -12.47
CA VAL A 381 -1.97 -27.65 -11.17
C VAL A 381 -2.80 -26.57 -10.45
N GLY A 382 -3.96 -26.18 -11.00
CA GLY A 382 -4.88 -25.22 -10.38
C GLY A 382 -4.40 -23.77 -10.37
N ILE A 383 -3.52 -23.39 -11.32
CA ILE A 383 -3.06 -22.01 -11.49
C ILE A 383 -4.12 -21.22 -12.27
N THR A 384 -4.55 -20.08 -11.71
CA THR A 384 -5.42 -19.12 -12.40
C THR A 384 -4.63 -17.88 -12.82
N VAL A 385 -5.01 -17.28 -13.95
CA VAL A 385 -4.39 -16.03 -14.42
C VAL A 385 -5.01 -14.84 -13.68
N MET A 386 -4.20 -13.89 -13.26
CA MET A 386 -4.67 -12.63 -12.67
C MET A 386 -5.40 -11.79 -13.74
N PRO A 387 -6.30 -10.87 -13.35
CA PRO A 387 -6.95 -9.97 -14.29
C PRO A 387 -5.94 -9.22 -15.17
N ALA A 388 -6.21 -9.11 -16.47
CA ALA A 388 -5.33 -8.47 -17.42
C ALA A 388 -5.55 -6.94 -17.53
N ASN A 389 -6.64 -6.43 -16.97
CA ASN A 389 -7.00 -5.02 -16.98
C ASN A 389 -7.91 -4.67 -15.80
N LEU A 390 -8.09 -3.37 -15.56
CA LEU A 390 -8.91 -2.87 -14.44
C LEU A 390 -10.37 -3.34 -14.53
N LYS A 391 -10.93 -3.46 -15.74
CA LYS A 391 -12.33 -3.90 -15.91
C LYS A 391 -12.53 -5.35 -15.44
N GLU A 392 -11.66 -6.25 -15.86
CA GLU A 392 -11.70 -7.65 -15.40
C GLU A 392 -11.55 -7.73 -13.87
N ALA A 393 -10.63 -6.95 -13.30
CA ALA A 393 -10.43 -6.93 -11.85
C ALA A 393 -11.66 -6.39 -11.10
N LEU A 394 -12.35 -5.38 -11.65
CA LEU A 394 -13.60 -4.86 -11.08
C LEU A 394 -14.73 -5.88 -11.18
N ASP A 395 -14.82 -6.63 -12.27
CA ASP A 395 -15.84 -7.67 -12.42
C ASP A 395 -15.64 -8.80 -11.39
N GLU A 396 -14.39 -9.18 -11.14
CA GLU A 396 -14.05 -10.14 -10.08
C GLU A 396 -14.32 -9.58 -8.67
N LEU A 397 -14.01 -8.31 -8.43
CA LEU A 397 -14.28 -7.64 -7.14
C LEU A 397 -15.78 -7.64 -6.82
N LYS A 398 -16.64 -7.34 -7.81
CA LYS A 398 -18.10 -7.27 -7.65
C LYS A 398 -18.73 -8.58 -7.21
N VAL A 399 -18.20 -9.69 -7.67
CA VAL A 399 -18.76 -11.03 -7.39
C VAL A 399 -18.08 -11.72 -6.20
N ASN A 400 -16.99 -11.17 -5.68
CA ASN A 400 -16.27 -11.77 -4.57
C ASN A 400 -16.94 -11.43 -3.22
N PRO A 401 -17.50 -12.41 -2.50
CA PRO A 401 -18.20 -12.16 -1.24
C PRO A 401 -17.28 -11.63 -0.14
N ILE A 402 -16.00 -12.00 -0.15
CA ILE A 402 -15.02 -11.53 0.83
C ILE A 402 -14.74 -10.03 0.61
N ALA A 403 -14.71 -9.56 -0.63
CA ALA A 403 -14.46 -8.16 -0.94
C ALA A 403 -15.53 -7.25 -0.32
N LYS A 404 -16.81 -7.56 -0.55
CA LYS A 404 -17.91 -6.78 0.02
C LYS A 404 -17.92 -6.84 1.56
N ALA A 405 -17.71 -8.01 2.15
CA ALA A 405 -17.65 -8.18 3.60
C ALA A 405 -16.48 -7.39 4.22
N THR A 406 -15.33 -7.35 3.53
CA THR A 406 -14.13 -6.65 3.99
C THR A 406 -14.26 -5.13 3.90
N LEU A 407 -14.73 -4.60 2.77
CA LEU A 407 -14.79 -3.16 2.53
C LEU A 407 -16.03 -2.51 3.18
N GLY A 408 -17.07 -3.30 3.43
CA GLY A 408 -18.38 -2.80 3.84
C GLY A 408 -19.11 -2.11 2.68
N ASP A 409 -20.42 -1.94 2.82
CA ASP A 409 -21.27 -1.44 1.72
C ASP A 409 -20.79 -0.09 1.16
N HIS A 410 -20.47 0.86 2.04
CA HIS A 410 -20.12 2.22 1.60
C HIS A 410 -18.85 2.26 0.75
N ILE A 411 -17.72 1.72 1.27
CA ILE A 411 -16.45 1.73 0.52
C ILE A 411 -16.60 0.90 -0.75
N PHE A 412 -17.21 -0.30 -0.65
CA PHE A 412 -17.39 -1.20 -1.77
C PHE A 412 -18.12 -0.53 -2.95
N GLU A 413 -19.28 0.08 -2.68
CA GLU A 413 -20.09 0.74 -3.71
C GLU A 413 -19.38 1.96 -4.30
N LYS A 414 -18.86 2.86 -3.44
CA LYS A 414 -18.19 4.08 -3.89
C LYS A 414 -16.89 3.82 -4.62
N TYR A 415 -16.15 2.81 -4.21
CA TYR A 415 -14.92 2.42 -4.88
C TYR A 415 -15.19 1.87 -6.29
N ILE A 416 -16.16 0.97 -6.43
CA ILE A 416 -16.56 0.42 -7.74
C ILE A 416 -17.06 1.52 -8.66
N GLU A 417 -17.97 2.39 -8.17
CA GLU A 417 -18.50 3.52 -8.95
C GLU A 417 -17.36 4.39 -9.52
N ALA A 418 -16.43 4.78 -8.69
CA ALA A 418 -15.30 5.63 -9.11
C ALA A 418 -14.35 4.92 -10.07
N LYS A 419 -14.06 3.63 -9.85
CA LYS A 419 -13.16 2.87 -10.71
C LYS A 419 -13.77 2.48 -12.04
N GLU A 420 -15.09 2.32 -12.12
CA GLU A 420 -15.78 2.19 -13.40
C GLU A 420 -15.72 3.47 -14.23
N LEU A 421 -15.86 4.64 -13.61
CA LEU A 421 -15.67 5.92 -14.28
C LEU A 421 -14.23 6.10 -14.81
N GLU A 422 -13.22 5.70 -14.02
CA GLU A 422 -11.81 5.71 -14.45
C GLU A 422 -11.60 4.81 -15.67
N TRP A 423 -12.14 3.57 -15.62
CA TRP A 423 -12.07 2.66 -16.75
C TRP A 423 -12.77 3.20 -18.00
N ASP A 424 -13.98 3.75 -17.87
CA ASP A 424 -14.73 4.30 -18.99
C ASP A 424 -14.01 5.49 -19.61
N SER A 425 -13.41 6.35 -18.82
CA SER A 425 -12.57 7.45 -19.32
C SER A 425 -11.36 6.93 -20.09
N TYR A 426 -10.66 5.93 -19.55
CA TYR A 426 -9.47 5.35 -20.18
C TYR A 426 -9.81 4.63 -21.51
N ARG A 427 -10.84 3.76 -21.52
CA ARG A 427 -11.17 2.95 -22.70
C ARG A 427 -11.72 3.75 -23.88
N THR A 428 -12.14 4.99 -23.63
CA THR A 428 -12.66 5.89 -24.68
C THR A 428 -11.61 6.91 -25.13
N ALA A 429 -10.47 7.00 -24.44
CA ALA A 429 -9.38 7.87 -24.84
C ALA A 429 -8.70 7.32 -26.11
N VAL A 430 -8.44 8.22 -27.06
CA VAL A 430 -7.62 7.90 -28.24
C VAL A 430 -6.16 8.15 -27.88
N THR A 431 -5.34 7.12 -27.95
CA THR A 431 -3.93 7.16 -27.54
C THR A 431 -3.00 7.52 -28.69
N ASP A 432 -1.82 8.07 -28.39
CA ASP A 432 -0.79 8.35 -29.42
C ASP A 432 -0.43 7.06 -30.18
N TRP A 433 -0.35 5.92 -29.50
CA TRP A 433 -0.11 4.63 -30.13
C TRP A 433 -1.14 4.29 -31.23
N GLU A 434 -2.43 4.57 -30.98
CA GLU A 434 -3.49 4.36 -31.99
C GLU A 434 -3.33 5.32 -33.17
N LEU A 435 -3.03 6.59 -32.91
CA LEU A 435 -2.79 7.59 -33.95
C LEU A 435 -1.57 7.22 -34.81
N GLU A 436 -0.47 6.84 -34.18
CA GLU A 436 0.76 6.42 -34.87
C GLU A 436 0.55 5.18 -35.75
N ASN A 437 -0.23 4.20 -35.27
CA ASN A 437 -0.39 2.93 -35.98
C ASN A 437 -1.59 2.88 -36.94
N TYR A 438 -2.62 3.71 -36.73
CA TYR A 438 -3.86 3.61 -37.51
C TYR A 438 -4.17 4.81 -38.37
N LEU A 439 -3.83 6.04 -37.98
CA LEU A 439 -4.28 7.26 -38.64
C LEU A 439 -3.86 7.36 -40.12
N GLN A 440 -2.65 6.85 -40.45
CA GLN A 440 -2.15 6.90 -41.84
C GLN A 440 -2.51 5.66 -42.65
N VAL A 441 -2.99 4.61 -42.01
CA VAL A 441 -3.26 3.29 -42.67
C VAL A 441 -4.71 3.14 -43.02
N TYR A 442 -5.61 3.67 -42.21
CA TYR A 442 -7.06 3.59 -42.36
C TYR A 442 -7.71 4.96 -42.49
#